data_a624d73b1f4356fe9829c95c6ab0b049
#
_entry.id   a624d73b1f4356fe9829c95c6ab0b049
#
_cell.length_a   1.000
_cell.length_b   1.000
_cell.length_c   1.000
_cell.angle_alpha   90.00
_cell.angle_beta   90.00
_cell.angle_gamma   90.00
#
_symmetry.space_group_name_H-M   'P 1'
#
loop_
_entity.id
_entity.type
_entity.pdbx_description
1 polymer ?
#
loop_
_entity_poly.entity_id
_entity_poly.type
_entity_poly.pdbx_seq_one_letter_code
_entity_poly.pdbx_strand_id
1 'polypeptide(L)'
;MLKIGLLGTGHLGKIHLKCIRLAKARYNLIGFYDADADTARHVAEEFHLKAYDSPEALIAASEVIDVVTPTPTHHAMVKLALQGGCHVFVEKPLTRTLEEAKELIELSRKTGKVVQVGHVERFNPALLALGDLKVKPYFIEAHRLAMFNPRGVDVSVVLDLMIHDLDIVLKLADDEVTEVHASGVAVVSDTPDIVNARIEFKGGAVANLTASRISLKNMRKVRLFQPDAYISLDLLEKKSEIVRLFELDAKLPEEGQQFPLETPKGPRIIHVDQPESGSVNAIQLELESLADSITQGKPATVSIEDGYRALDLAHRITAAVEANQRRLPDTTV
;
A
#
# COMPACT_ATOMS: atom_id res chain seq x y z
N MET A 1 19.10 17.33 -7.29
CA MET A 1 18.83 15.88 -7.42
C MET A 1 19.45 15.16 -6.24
N LEU A 2 18.68 14.33 -5.56
CA LEU A 2 19.16 13.55 -4.42
C LEU A 2 19.94 12.31 -4.90
N LYS A 3 21.07 12.01 -4.27
CA LYS A 3 21.82 10.76 -4.54
C LYS A 3 21.06 9.60 -3.90
N ILE A 4 20.59 8.66 -4.73
CA ILE A 4 19.86 7.49 -4.26
C ILE A 4 20.62 6.20 -4.55
N GLY A 5 20.70 5.33 -3.54
CA GLY A 5 21.19 3.97 -3.62
C GLY A 5 20.07 2.97 -3.37
N LEU A 6 20.14 1.78 -3.97
CA LEU A 6 19.13 0.73 -3.82
C LEU A 6 19.72 -0.51 -3.14
N LEU A 7 19.01 -1.04 -2.15
CA LEU A 7 19.33 -2.28 -1.45
C LEU A 7 18.36 -3.39 -1.90
N GLY A 8 18.89 -4.47 -2.48
CA GLY A 8 18.13 -5.63 -2.96
C GLY A 8 17.66 -5.48 -4.41
N THR A 9 18.28 -6.26 -5.32
CA THR A 9 18.03 -6.19 -6.77
C THR A 9 17.31 -7.42 -7.33
N GLY A 10 16.48 -8.05 -6.51
CA GLY A 10 15.54 -9.08 -6.96
C GLY A 10 14.54 -8.55 -7.99
N HIS A 11 13.47 -9.28 -8.25
CA HIS A 11 12.48 -8.90 -9.28
C HIS A 11 11.94 -7.46 -9.07
N LEU A 12 11.51 -7.14 -7.85
CA LEU A 12 10.96 -5.81 -7.52
C LEU A 12 12.04 -4.72 -7.55
N GLY A 13 13.26 -5.02 -7.04
CA GLY A 13 14.38 -4.07 -7.08
C GLY A 13 14.76 -3.65 -8.50
N LYS A 14 14.72 -4.57 -9.47
CA LYS A 14 14.91 -4.22 -10.91
C LYS A 14 13.83 -3.26 -11.43
N ILE A 15 12.58 -3.39 -10.95
CA ILE A 15 11.50 -2.46 -11.29
C ILE A 15 11.80 -1.08 -10.68
N HIS A 16 12.22 -1.03 -9.41
CA HIS A 16 12.61 0.21 -8.73
C HIS A 16 13.78 0.91 -9.45
N LEU A 17 14.83 0.18 -9.86
CA LEU A 17 15.92 0.75 -10.65
C LEU A 17 15.42 1.46 -11.93
N LYS A 18 14.44 0.85 -12.63
CA LYS A 18 13.82 1.46 -13.82
C LYS A 18 13.03 2.72 -13.44
N CYS A 19 12.24 2.66 -12.37
CA CYS A 19 11.42 3.78 -11.91
C CYS A 19 12.28 4.96 -11.39
N ILE A 20 13.37 4.69 -10.67
CA ILE A 20 14.33 5.72 -10.23
C ILE A 20 14.96 6.42 -11.46
N ARG A 21 15.30 5.66 -12.51
CA ARG A 21 15.81 6.26 -13.77
C ARG A 21 14.78 7.13 -14.50
N LEU A 22 13.49 6.77 -14.41
CA LEU A 22 12.41 7.62 -14.93
C LEU A 22 12.26 8.91 -14.11
N ALA A 23 12.47 8.83 -12.80
CA ALA A 23 12.44 9.97 -11.88
C ALA A 23 13.74 10.82 -11.87
N LYS A 24 14.45 10.86 -13.00
CA LYS A 24 15.75 11.54 -13.18
C LYS A 24 15.77 13.04 -12.84
N ALA A 25 14.62 13.70 -12.80
CA ALA A 25 14.51 15.08 -12.36
C ALA A 25 14.67 15.24 -10.83
N ARG A 26 14.43 14.18 -10.07
CA ARG A 26 14.49 14.12 -8.61
C ARG A 26 15.75 13.42 -8.11
N TYR A 27 16.17 12.34 -8.77
CA TYR A 27 17.19 11.43 -8.31
C TYR A 27 18.40 11.31 -9.25
N ASN A 28 19.57 11.16 -8.63
CA ASN A 28 20.78 10.63 -9.24
C ASN A 28 21.03 9.22 -8.67
N LEU A 29 20.73 8.18 -9.45
CA LEU A 29 20.96 6.78 -9.06
C LEU A 29 22.46 6.49 -9.11
N ILE A 30 23.08 6.32 -7.92
CA ILE A 30 24.55 6.17 -7.80
C ILE A 30 25.02 4.72 -7.80
N GLY A 31 24.12 3.76 -7.53
CA GLY A 31 24.45 2.35 -7.50
C GLY A 31 23.46 1.55 -6.64
N PHE A 32 23.83 0.32 -6.39
CA PHE A 32 23.04 -0.62 -5.60
C PHE A 32 23.94 -1.58 -4.82
N TYR A 33 23.34 -2.31 -3.88
CA TYR A 33 23.93 -3.45 -3.21
C TYR A 33 22.96 -4.63 -3.23
N ASP A 34 23.48 -5.83 -3.47
CA ASP A 34 22.77 -7.09 -3.30
C ASP A 34 23.67 -8.08 -2.57
N ALA A 35 23.10 -8.87 -1.66
CA ALA A 35 23.83 -9.87 -0.88
C ALA A 35 24.25 -11.08 -1.72
N ASP A 36 23.53 -11.34 -2.82
CA ASP A 36 23.88 -12.38 -3.79
C ASP A 36 24.82 -11.82 -4.86
N ALA A 37 26.07 -12.29 -4.84
CA ALA A 37 27.14 -11.77 -5.71
C ALA A 37 26.87 -12.02 -7.21
N ASP A 38 26.18 -13.13 -7.57
CA ASP A 38 25.85 -13.43 -8.95
C ASP A 38 24.73 -12.50 -9.44
N THR A 39 23.72 -12.29 -8.64
CA THR A 39 22.67 -11.29 -8.91
C THR A 39 23.29 -9.89 -9.06
N ALA A 40 24.16 -9.48 -8.15
CA ALA A 40 24.84 -8.20 -8.20
C ALA A 40 25.62 -8.01 -9.54
N ARG A 41 26.38 -9.02 -9.97
CA ARG A 41 27.12 -8.99 -11.22
C ARG A 41 26.21 -8.83 -12.43
N HIS A 42 25.16 -9.67 -12.53
CA HIS A 42 24.21 -9.61 -13.64
C HIS A 42 23.48 -8.26 -13.72
N VAL A 43 23.06 -7.71 -12.56
CA VAL A 43 22.37 -6.43 -12.53
C VAL A 43 23.32 -5.27 -12.87
N ALA A 44 24.58 -5.32 -12.41
CA ALA A 44 25.58 -4.32 -12.79
C ALA A 44 25.79 -4.26 -14.30
N GLU A 45 25.86 -5.40 -14.97
CA GLU A 45 26.00 -5.50 -16.43
C GLU A 45 24.70 -5.07 -17.14
N GLU A 46 23.52 -5.59 -16.72
CA GLU A 46 22.22 -5.29 -17.33
C GLU A 46 21.89 -3.80 -17.27
N PHE A 47 22.15 -3.18 -16.13
CA PHE A 47 21.79 -1.78 -15.88
C PHE A 47 22.96 -0.80 -16.10
N HIS A 48 24.16 -1.27 -16.42
CA HIS A 48 25.37 -0.43 -16.45
C HIS A 48 25.48 0.47 -15.22
N LEU A 49 25.38 -0.16 -14.02
CA LEU A 49 25.29 0.51 -12.75
C LEU A 49 26.31 -0.07 -11.78
N LYS A 50 26.87 0.78 -10.93
CA LYS A 50 27.84 0.36 -9.91
C LYS A 50 27.18 -0.53 -8.85
N ALA A 51 27.70 -1.76 -8.69
CA ALA A 51 27.48 -2.56 -7.50
C ALA A 51 28.46 -2.14 -6.40
N TYR A 52 27.97 -1.96 -5.18
CA TYR A 52 28.80 -1.66 -4.00
C TYR A 52 29.11 -2.95 -3.25
N ASP A 53 30.27 -2.99 -2.59
CA ASP A 53 30.75 -4.19 -1.90
C ASP A 53 30.03 -4.45 -0.57
N SER A 54 29.38 -3.41 0.00
CA SER A 54 28.59 -3.53 1.22
C SER A 54 27.46 -2.49 1.28
N PRO A 55 26.42 -2.73 2.11
CA PRO A 55 25.36 -1.75 2.33
C PRO A 55 25.90 -0.47 2.96
N GLU A 56 26.90 -0.55 3.86
CA GLU A 56 27.52 0.61 4.49
C GLU A 56 28.21 1.52 3.48
N ALA A 57 28.93 0.92 2.51
CA ALA A 57 29.62 1.68 1.46
C ALA A 57 28.63 2.42 0.54
N LEU A 58 27.48 1.80 0.22
CA LEU A 58 26.42 2.44 -0.53
C LEU A 58 25.76 3.57 0.27
N ILE A 59 25.44 3.33 1.54
CA ILE A 59 24.81 4.30 2.44
C ILE A 59 25.70 5.54 2.61
N ALA A 60 27.00 5.35 2.84
CA ALA A 60 27.95 6.45 2.98
C ALA A 60 28.05 7.37 1.74
N ALA A 61 27.68 6.86 0.57
CA ALA A 61 27.69 7.62 -0.70
C ALA A 61 26.32 8.24 -1.06
N SER A 62 25.25 7.90 -0.31
CA SER A 62 23.85 8.21 -0.63
C SER A 62 23.27 9.31 0.27
N GLU A 63 22.21 9.95 -0.20
CA GLU A 63 21.33 10.82 0.60
C GLU A 63 19.99 10.13 0.88
N VAL A 64 19.61 9.19 -0.02
CA VAL A 64 18.38 8.38 0.08
C VAL A 64 18.74 6.93 -0.17
N ILE A 65 18.19 6.04 0.61
CA ILE A 65 18.27 4.59 0.40
C ILE A 65 16.88 4.03 0.10
N ASP A 66 16.80 3.29 -0.99
CA ASP A 66 15.62 2.52 -1.39
C ASP A 66 15.81 1.05 -0.94
N VAL A 67 15.01 0.60 0.04
CA VAL A 67 15.10 -0.73 0.65
C VAL A 67 14.06 -1.65 0.02
N VAL A 68 14.50 -2.52 -0.88
CA VAL A 68 13.68 -3.49 -1.63
C VAL A 68 14.16 -4.93 -1.39
N THR A 69 14.78 -5.13 -0.24
CA THR A 69 15.25 -6.44 0.22
C THR A 69 14.07 -7.29 0.72
N PRO A 70 14.25 -8.60 1.01
CA PRO A 70 13.22 -9.37 1.68
C PRO A 70 12.84 -8.81 3.06
N THR A 71 11.57 -8.88 3.42
CA THR A 71 11.01 -8.32 4.67
C THR A 71 11.82 -8.62 5.95
N PRO A 72 12.38 -9.83 6.16
CA PRO A 72 13.17 -10.11 7.37
C PRO A 72 14.39 -9.20 7.55
N THR A 73 14.86 -8.54 6.50
CA THR A 73 16.02 -7.65 6.53
C THR A 73 15.66 -6.17 6.54
N HIS A 74 14.38 -5.80 6.37
CA HIS A 74 13.94 -4.39 6.32
C HIS A 74 14.40 -3.62 7.55
N HIS A 75 14.10 -4.13 8.77
CA HIS A 75 14.49 -3.46 10.00
C HIS A 75 15.99 -3.13 10.04
N ALA A 76 16.85 -4.12 9.79
CA ALA A 76 18.31 -3.92 9.84
C ALA A 76 18.80 -2.90 8.79
N MET A 77 18.28 -2.97 7.55
CA MET A 77 18.68 -2.09 6.45
C MET A 77 18.18 -0.66 6.67
N VAL A 78 16.93 -0.48 7.08
CA VAL A 78 16.37 0.85 7.41
C VAL A 78 17.11 1.48 8.59
N LYS A 79 17.37 0.71 9.65
CA LYS A 79 18.14 1.17 10.81
C LYS A 79 19.53 1.65 10.42
N LEU A 80 20.23 0.85 9.62
CA LEU A 80 21.57 1.17 9.12
C LEU A 80 21.55 2.47 8.28
N ALA A 81 20.58 2.61 7.37
CA ALA A 81 20.42 3.80 6.53
C ALA A 81 20.14 5.07 7.36
N LEU A 82 19.23 4.98 8.34
CA LEU A 82 18.91 6.09 9.23
C LEU A 82 20.12 6.51 10.10
N GLN A 83 20.86 5.55 10.62
CA GLN A 83 22.10 5.80 11.38
C GLN A 83 23.20 6.41 10.50
N GLY A 84 23.26 6.02 9.22
CA GLY A 84 24.13 6.61 8.21
C GLY A 84 23.69 7.99 7.72
N GLY A 85 22.57 8.54 8.24
CA GLY A 85 22.10 9.88 7.93
C GLY A 85 21.32 9.97 6.62
N CYS A 86 20.83 8.86 6.06
CA CYS A 86 20.04 8.84 4.85
C CYS A 86 18.53 8.92 5.14
N HIS A 87 17.78 9.53 4.22
CA HIS A 87 16.35 9.32 4.11
C HIS A 87 16.06 7.94 3.52
N VAL A 88 14.88 7.36 3.77
CA VAL A 88 14.61 5.97 3.40
C VAL A 88 13.27 5.85 2.68
N PHE A 89 13.28 5.12 1.57
CA PHE A 89 12.13 4.40 1.05
C PHE A 89 12.27 2.94 1.51
N VAL A 90 11.19 2.32 1.96
CA VAL A 90 11.17 0.89 2.31
C VAL A 90 9.91 0.23 1.82
N GLU A 91 10.04 -0.91 1.15
CA GLU A 91 8.90 -1.70 0.69
C GLU A 91 8.03 -2.23 1.83
N LYS A 92 6.77 -2.48 1.49
CA LYS A 92 5.82 -3.11 2.43
C LYS A 92 6.14 -4.59 2.67
N PRO A 93 5.82 -5.13 3.84
CA PRO A 93 5.48 -4.43 5.07
C PRO A 93 6.70 -3.73 5.66
N LEU A 94 6.49 -2.66 6.42
CA LEU A 94 7.57 -1.86 7.02
C LEU A 94 8.65 -2.71 7.70
N THR A 95 8.20 -3.66 8.53
CA THR A 95 9.05 -4.61 9.24
C THR A 95 8.30 -5.93 9.41
N ARG A 96 8.94 -6.89 10.07
CA ARG A 96 8.34 -8.17 10.41
C ARG A 96 7.52 -8.10 11.70
N THR A 97 7.96 -7.33 12.70
CA THR A 97 7.29 -7.19 14.01
C THR A 97 6.95 -5.73 14.31
N LEU A 98 6.02 -5.54 15.25
CA LEU A 98 5.62 -4.21 15.71
C LEU A 98 6.71 -3.53 16.53
N GLU A 99 7.50 -4.29 17.27
CA GLU A 99 8.64 -3.81 18.08
C GLU A 99 9.71 -3.21 17.17
N GLU A 100 10.07 -3.92 16.09
CA GLU A 100 10.98 -3.43 15.06
C GLU A 100 10.49 -2.12 14.43
N ALA A 101 9.19 -2.05 14.11
CA ALA A 101 8.60 -0.83 13.53
C ALA A 101 8.63 0.36 14.50
N LYS A 102 8.35 0.14 15.79
CA LYS A 102 8.43 1.18 16.83
C LYS A 102 9.85 1.71 16.98
N GLU A 103 10.86 0.82 16.98
CA GLU A 103 12.26 1.23 17.03
C GLU A 103 12.64 2.14 15.85
N LEU A 104 12.17 1.79 14.64
CA LEU A 104 12.44 2.59 13.44
C LEU A 104 11.74 3.95 13.48
N ILE A 105 10.52 4.03 14.01
CA ILE A 105 9.80 5.31 14.22
C ILE A 105 10.59 6.22 15.17
N GLU A 106 11.05 5.70 16.29
CA GLU A 106 11.86 6.47 17.25
C GLU A 106 13.18 6.92 16.62
N LEU A 107 13.84 6.05 15.87
CA LEU A 107 15.08 6.35 15.19
C LEU A 107 14.90 7.41 14.08
N SER A 108 13.84 7.32 13.28
CA SER A 108 13.48 8.32 12.27
C SER A 108 13.29 9.70 12.92
N ARG A 109 12.56 9.77 14.03
CA ARG A 109 12.37 11.02 14.80
C ARG A 109 13.67 11.57 15.35
N LYS A 110 14.52 10.69 15.91
CA LYS A 110 15.83 11.08 16.48
C LYS A 110 16.80 11.61 15.43
N THR A 111 16.81 11.01 14.24
CA THR A 111 17.71 11.43 13.14
C THR A 111 17.15 12.58 12.31
N GLY A 112 15.85 12.88 12.42
CA GLY A 112 15.13 13.85 11.60
C GLY A 112 15.04 13.45 10.13
N LYS A 113 15.19 12.15 9.83
CA LYS A 113 15.13 11.63 8.45
C LYS A 113 13.73 11.19 8.09
N VAL A 114 13.33 11.49 6.87
CA VAL A 114 12.05 11.04 6.30
C VAL A 114 12.14 9.57 5.96
N VAL A 115 11.14 8.81 6.36
CA VAL A 115 10.92 7.41 5.93
C VAL A 115 9.57 7.33 5.24
N GLN A 116 9.52 6.80 4.03
CA GLN A 116 8.31 6.49 3.28
C GLN A 116 8.18 4.98 3.10
N VAL A 117 6.98 4.47 3.32
CA VAL A 117 6.68 3.04 3.17
C VAL A 117 5.99 2.79 1.83
N GLY A 118 6.40 1.74 1.11
CA GLY A 118 5.98 1.38 -0.24
C GLY A 118 4.55 0.84 -0.33
N HIS A 119 3.56 1.58 0.17
CA HIS A 119 2.16 1.28 -0.07
C HIS A 119 1.71 1.88 -1.41
N VAL A 120 2.18 1.28 -2.49
CA VAL A 120 2.05 1.75 -3.88
C VAL A 120 0.61 2.04 -4.32
N GLU A 121 -0.38 1.38 -3.72
CA GLU A 121 -1.80 1.61 -4.05
C GLU A 121 -2.29 3.01 -3.63
N ARG A 122 -1.59 3.73 -2.75
CA ARG A 122 -1.83 5.16 -2.47
C ARG A 122 -1.62 6.05 -3.71
N PHE A 123 -0.82 5.57 -4.66
CA PHE A 123 -0.50 6.23 -5.92
C PHE A 123 -1.20 5.58 -7.12
N ASN A 124 -2.18 4.71 -6.85
CA ASN A 124 -2.99 4.10 -7.89
C ASN A 124 -3.84 5.17 -8.59
N PRO A 125 -3.84 5.23 -9.93
CA PRO A 125 -4.63 6.21 -10.68
C PRO A 125 -6.11 6.27 -10.30
N ALA A 126 -6.72 5.13 -9.98
CA ALA A 126 -8.12 5.10 -9.54
C ALA A 126 -8.34 5.84 -8.22
N LEU A 127 -7.40 5.74 -7.28
CA LEU A 127 -7.49 6.47 -6.01
C LEU A 127 -7.16 7.95 -6.18
N LEU A 128 -6.14 8.26 -7.00
CA LEU A 128 -5.74 9.63 -7.30
C LEU A 128 -6.83 10.42 -8.05
N ALA A 129 -7.63 9.74 -8.86
CA ALA A 129 -8.74 10.35 -9.60
C ALA A 129 -9.87 10.90 -8.68
N LEU A 130 -9.90 10.52 -7.40
CA LEU A 130 -10.80 11.13 -6.43
C LEU A 130 -10.46 12.60 -6.14
N GLY A 131 -9.21 13.03 -6.40
CA GLY A 131 -8.76 14.41 -6.22
C GLY A 131 -9.12 14.98 -4.84
N ASP A 132 -9.77 16.15 -4.85
CA ASP A 132 -10.21 16.88 -3.64
C ASP A 132 -11.57 16.42 -3.10
N LEU A 133 -12.13 15.31 -3.62
CA LEU A 133 -13.40 14.78 -3.13
C LEU A 133 -13.29 14.44 -1.63
N LYS A 134 -14.19 15.01 -0.83
CA LYS A 134 -14.27 14.69 0.59
C LYS A 134 -14.86 13.28 0.76
N VAL A 135 -14.00 12.34 1.03
CA VAL A 135 -14.38 10.95 1.28
C VAL A 135 -14.50 10.73 2.79
N LYS A 136 -15.70 10.36 3.24
CA LYS A 136 -15.99 10.02 4.63
C LYS A 136 -16.95 8.82 4.67
N PRO A 137 -16.47 7.62 4.40
CA PRO A 137 -17.30 6.44 4.25
C PRO A 137 -17.84 5.97 5.60
N TYR A 138 -19.09 5.52 5.61
CA TYR A 138 -19.71 4.80 6.74
C TYR A 138 -19.53 3.30 6.58
N PHE A 139 -19.43 2.85 5.33
CA PHE A 139 -19.21 1.46 5.01
C PHE A 139 -18.18 1.34 3.88
N ILE A 140 -17.20 0.44 4.05
CA ILE A 140 -16.17 0.14 3.06
C ILE A 140 -16.20 -1.35 2.75
N GLU A 141 -16.10 -1.69 1.48
CA GLU A 141 -15.93 -3.05 1.01
C GLU A 141 -14.69 -3.15 0.13
N ALA A 142 -13.76 -4.07 0.46
CA ALA A 142 -12.57 -4.29 -0.34
C ALA A 142 -12.40 -5.77 -0.69
N HIS A 143 -12.06 -6.03 -1.97
CA HIS A 143 -11.78 -7.36 -2.48
C HIS A 143 -10.46 -7.36 -3.23
N ARG A 144 -9.51 -8.17 -2.75
CA ARG A 144 -8.23 -8.44 -3.40
C ARG A 144 -8.09 -9.93 -3.66
N LEU A 145 -8.43 -10.31 -4.86
CA LEU A 145 -8.43 -11.69 -5.30
C LEU A 145 -7.31 -11.89 -6.33
N ALA A 146 -6.49 -12.91 -6.11
CA ALA A 146 -5.42 -13.30 -7.03
C ALA A 146 -5.56 -14.76 -7.44
N MET A 147 -5.16 -15.08 -8.66
CA MET A 147 -4.99 -16.45 -9.10
C MET A 147 -3.82 -17.08 -8.34
N PHE A 148 -3.89 -18.37 -8.09
CA PHE A 148 -2.85 -19.10 -7.38
C PHE A 148 -1.50 -18.97 -8.10
N ASN A 149 -0.49 -18.60 -7.32
CA ASN A 149 0.90 -18.60 -7.73
C ASN A 149 1.70 -19.35 -6.65
N PRO A 150 2.44 -20.42 -7.00
CA PRO A 150 3.21 -21.21 -6.03
C PRO A 150 4.36 -20.43 -5.38
N ARG A 151 4.71 -19.25 -5.91
CA ARG A 151 5.71 -18.37 -5.30
C ARG A 151 5.07 -17.54 -4.21
N GLY A 152 5.70 -17.44 -3.04
CA GLY A 152 5.26 -16.57 -1.94
C GLY A 152 4.14 -17.17 -1.07
N VAL A 153 3.96 -18.50 -1.08
CA VAL A 153 3.01 -19.20 -0.18
C VAL A 153 3.45 -19.21 1.28
N ASP A 154 4.72 -18.91 1.52
CA ASP A 154 5.35 -18.78 2.84
C ASP A 154 4.95 -17.49 3.58
N VAL A 155 4.39 -16.51 2.87
CA VAL A 155 3.89 -15.27 3.46
C VAL A 155 2.36 -15.34 3.62
N SER A 156 1.85 -14.92 4.78
CA SER A 156 0.40 -14.81 5.03
C SER A 156 -0.29 -13.96 3.97
N VAL A 157 -1.46 -14.41 3.47
CA VAL A 157 -2.29 -13.64 2.54
C VAL A 157 -2.67 -12.25 3.08
N VAL A 158 -2.68 -12.09 4.40
CA VAL A 158 -2.91 -10.80 5.07
C VAL A 158 -1.74 -9.85 4.82
N LEU A 159 -0.50 -10.28 5.06
CA LEU A 159 0.70 -9.47 4.88
C LEU A 159 1.13 -9.32 3.42
N ASP A 160 0.77 -10.28 2.56
CA ASP A 160 1.10 -10.20 1.15
C ASP A 160 0.09 -9.36 0.35
N LEU A 161 -1.21 -9.68 0.50
CA LEU A 161 -2.28 -9.10 -0.31
C LEU A 161 -3.12 -8.07 0.46
N MET A 162 -3.70 -8.46 1.60
CA MET A 162 -4.68 -7.62 2.31
C MET A 162 -4.08 -6.31 2.81
N ILE A 163 -2.80 -6.28 3.17
CA ILE A 163 -2.11 -5.11 3.71
C ILE A 163 -2.21 -3.87 2.81
N HIS A 164 -2.29 -4.05 1.50
CA HIS A 164 -2.50 -2.95 0.56
C HIS A 164 -3.88 -2.28 0.74
N ASP A 165 -4.90 -3.08 0.98
CA ASP A 165 -6.27 -2.58 1.19
C ASP A 165 -6.43 -2.07 2.63
N LEU A 166 -5.71 -2.64 3.60
CA LEU A 166 -5.68 -2.13 4.97
C LEU A 166 -5.15 -0.69 5.02
N ASP A 167 -4.07 -0.41 4.29
CA ASP A 167 -3.51 0.93 4.19
C ASP A 167 -4.52 1.92 3.57
N ILE A 168 -5.18 1.55 2.47
CA ILE A 168 -6.23 2.37 1.85
C ILE A 168 -7.38 2.63 2.82
N VAL A 169 -7.87 1.59 3.50
CA VAL A 169 -9.01 1.68 4.42
C VAL A 169 -8.68 2.57 5.61
N LEU A 170 -7.49 2.40 6.22
CA LEU A 170 -7.03 3.25 7.32
C LEU A 170 -6.91 4.72 6.91
N LYS A 171 -6.45 4.98 5.66
CA LYS A 171 -6.37 6.34 5.11
C LYS A 171 -7.73 6.97 4.88
N LEU A 172 -8.69 6.20 4.33
CA LEU A 172 -9.99 6.73 3.95
C LEU A 172 -10.94 6.85 5.14
N ALA A 173 -10.84 5.95 6.13
CA ALA A 173 -11.62 6.06 7.37
C ALA A 173 -11.09 7.17 8.27
N ASP A 174 -9.77 7.37 8.29
CA ASP A 174 -9.03 8.34 9.12
C ASP A 174 -9.49 8.35 10.58
N ASP A 175 -9.65 7.14 11.17
CA ASP A 175 -10.22 6.94 12.49
C ASP A 175 -9.53 5.77 13.21
N GLU A 176 -9.80 5.63 14.51
CA GLU A 176 -9.24 4.60 15.39
C GLU A 176 -10.00 3.28 15.20
N VAL A 177 -9.25 2.18 14.98
CA VAL A 177 -9.81 0.82 14.90
C VAL A 177 -10.12 0.30 16.30
N THR A 178 -11.41 0.05 16.59
CA THR A 178 -11.88 -0.47 17.87
C THR A 178 -11.95 -1.99 17.90
N GLU A 179 -12.59 -2.61 16.90
CA GLU A 179 -12.81 -4.05 16.84
C GLU A 179 -12.34 -4.65 15.52
N VAL A 180 -11.88 -5.90 15.58
CA VAL A 180 -11.46 -6.70 14.43
C VAL A 180 -12.01 -8.11 14.58
N HIS A 181 -12.82 -8.55 13.63
CA HIS A 181 -13.28 -9.92 13.49
C HIS A 181 -12.74 -10.48 12.18
N ALA A 182 -12.15 -11.67 12.21
CA ALA A 182 -11.61 -12.27 11.01
C ALA A 182 -11.74 -13.78 11.00
N SER A 183 -11.86 -14.34 9.81
CA SER A 183 -11.82 -15.77 9.54
C SER A 183 -10.98 -16.06 8.31
N GLY A 184 -10.41 -17.25 8.23
CA GLY A 184 -9.57 -17.65 7.12
C GLY A 184 -9.52 -19.16 6.97
N VAL A 185 -9.27 -19.60 5.72
CA VAL A 185 -9.18 -21.01 5.37
C VAL A 185 -7.88 -21.27 4.62
N ALA A 186 -7.13 -22.26 5.07
CA ALA A 186 -6.00 -22.87 4.36
C ALA A 186 -6.54 -23.96 3.43
N VAL A 187 -6.20 -23.91 2.15
CA VAL A 187 -6.69 -24.84 1.13
C VAL A 187 -5.53 -25.51 0.40
N VAL A 188 -4.52 -24.75 0.03
CA VAL A 188 -3.37 -25.21 -0.77
C VAL A 188 -2.03 -24.97 -0.07
N SER A 189 -2.02 -24.23 1.04
CA SER A 189 -0.84 -23.94 1.85
C SER A 189 -1.11 -24.18 3.34
N ASP A 190 -0.07 -24.18 4.18
CA ASP A 190 -0.19 -24.35 5.63
C ASP A 190 -0.76 -23.10 6.34
N THR A 191 -0.81 -21.97 5.65
CA THR A 191 -1.41 -20.72 6.14
C THR A 191 -2.69 -20.40 5.38
N PRO A 192 -3.62 -19.59 5.93
CA PRO A 192 -4.84 -19.21 5.24
C PRO A 192 -4.57 -18.64 3.84
N ASP A 193 -5.21 -19.24 2.81
CA ASP A 193 -5.15 -18.80 1.42
C ASP A 193 -6.24 -17.80 1.07
N ILE A 194 -7.29 -17.77 1.88
CA ILE A 194 -8.36 -16.77 1.85
C ILE A 194 -8.63 -16.30 3.27
N VAL A 195 -8.76 -14.99 3.44
CA VAL A 195 -9.11 -14.33 4.69
C VAL A 195 -10.19 -13.30 4.43
N ASN A 196 -11.23 -13.31 5.28
CA ASN A 196 -12.21 -12.22 5.39
C ASN A 196 -12.02 -11.54 6.75
N ALA A 197 -12.04 -10.21 6.76
CA ALA A 197 -11.92 -9.40 7.95
C ALA A 197 -13.01 -8.32 7.98
N ARG A 198 -13.65 -8.15 9.15
CA ARG A 198 -14.52 -7.03 9.48
C ARG A 198 -13.81 -6.15 10.51
N ILE A 199 -13.72 -4.87 10.21
CA ILE A 199 -13.02 -3.84 11.01
C ILE A 199 -14.04 -2.79 11.38
N GLU A 200 -14.12 -2.45 12.68
CA GLU A 200 -14.99 -1.39 13.19
C GLU A 200 -14.17 -0.22 13.70
N PHE A 201 -14.62 0.98 13.37
CA PHE A 201 -13.97 2.22 13.72
C PHE A 201 -14.77 2.96 14.81
N LYS A 202 -14.07 3.74 15.62
CA LYS A 202 -14.64 4.48 16.75
C LYS A 202 -15.78 5.42 16.37
N GLY A 203 -15.69 6.05 15.21
CA GLY A 203 -16.73 6.90 14.66
C GLY A 203 -17.93 6.16 14.06
N GLY A 204 -17.96 4.82 14.14
CA GLY A 204 -19.05 3.97 13.66
C GLY A 204 -18.93 3.51 12.22
N ALA A 205 -17.87 3.91 11.52
CA ALA A 205 -17.56 3.35 10.19
C ALA A 205 -17.20 1.86 10.31
N VAL A 206 -17.46 1.11 9.23
CA VAL A 206 -17.16 -0.33 9.16
C VAL A 206 -16.50 -0.65 7.83
N ALA A 207 -15.47 -1.51 7.85
CA ALA A 207 -14.87 -2.05 6.66
C ALA A 207 -14.92 -3.58 6.63
N ASN A 208 -15.33 -4.16 5.49
CA ASN A 208 -15.24 -5.58 5.22
C ASN A 208 -14.24 -5.83 4.10
N LEU A 209 -13.23 -6.65 4.37
CA LEU A 209 -12.18 -6.96 3.43
C LEU A 209 -12.11 -8.46 3.15
N THR A 210 -11.86 -8.82 1.90
CA THR A 210 -11.57 -10.20 1.51
C THR A 210 -10.30 -10.23 0.67
N ALA A 211 -9.30 -10.98 1.11
CA ALA A 211 -8.10 -11.26 0.34
C ALA A 211 -7.99 -12.77 0.08
N SER A 212 -7.70 -13.14 -1.17
CA SER A 212 -7.55 -14.54 -1.58
C SER A 212 -6.44 -14.68 -2.61
N ARG A 213 -5.62 -15.74 -2.45
CA ARG A 213 -4.60 -16.14 -3.44
C ARG A 213 -5.01 -17.36 -4.26
N ILE A 214 -6.25 -17.86 -4.10
CA ILE A 214 -6.77 -19.08 -4.73
C ILE A 214 -8.00 -18.82 -5.58
N SER A 215 -8.14 -17.62 -6.11
CA SER A 215 -9.29 -17.22 -6.91
C SER A 215 -9.09 -17.53 -8.41
N LEU A 216 -10.18 -17.72 -9.15
CA LEU A 216 -10.13 -17.99 -10.60
C LEU A 216 -9.84 -16.75 -11.44
N LYS A 217 -10.01 -15.55 -10.86
CA LYS A 217 -9.79 -14.26 -11.53
C LYS A 217 -9.13 -13.29 -10.59
N ASN A 218 -8.27 -12.43 -11.13
CA ASN A 218 -7.75 -11.29 -10.40
C ASN A 218 -8.83 -10.22 -10.21
N MET A 219 -8.90 -9.63 -9.02
CA MET A 219 -9.76 -8.50 -8.70
C MET A 219 -9.06 -7.63 -7.65
N ARG A 220 -9.15 -6.31 -7.80
CA ARG A 220 -8.70 -5.33 -6.81
C ARG A 220 -9.71 -4.21 -6.77
N LYS A 221 -10.75 -4.36 -5.95
CA LYS A 221 -11.87 -3.39 -5.88
C LYS A 221 -12.07 -2.88 -4.49
N VAL A 222 -12.31 -1.57 -4.38
CA VAL A 222 -12.73 -0.91 -3.15
C VAL A 222 -14.01 -0.13 -3.43
N ARG A 223 -15.03 -0.35 -2.61
CA ARG A 223 -16.31 0.35 -2.68
C ARG A 223 -16.55 1.10 -1.38
N LEU A 224 -16.93 2.36 -1.50
CA LEU A 224 -17.13 3.27 -0.39
C LEU A 224 -18.58 3.74 -0.42
N PHE A 225 -19.23 3.67 0.72
CA PHE A 225 -20.62 4.11 0.89
C PHE A 225 -20.65 5.21 1.93
N GLN A 226 -21.11 6.39 1.52
CA GLN A 226 -21.32 7.53 2.40
C GLN A 226 -22.70 8.15 2.12
N PRO A 227 -23.24 9.04 2.98
CA PRO A 227 -24.63 9.50 2.86
C PRO A 227 -24.98 10.16 1.53
N ASP A 228 -24.01 10.79 0.88
CA ASP A 228 -24.16 11.59 -0.34
C ASP A 228 -23.49 10.98 -1.57
N ALA A 229 -22.76 9.87 -1.42
CA ALA A 229 -22.07 9.23 -2.52
C ALA A 229 -21.87 7.71 -2.34
N TYR A 230 -21.88 7.01 -3.45
CA TYR A 230 -21.29 5.70 -3.63
C TYR A 230 -20.07 5.85 -4.55
N ILE A 231 -18.91 5.31 -4.12
CA ILE A 231 -17.68 5.38 -4.88
C ILE A 231 -17.16 3.96 -5.11
N SER A 232 -16.88 3.64 -6.36
CA SER A 232 -16.30 2.35 -6.76
C SER A 232 -14.94 2.58 -7.39
N LEU A 233 -13.91 1.94 -6.81
CA LEU A 233 -12.53 1.96 -7.30
C LEU A 233 -12.18 0.58 -7.82
N ASP A 234 -11.81 0.46 -9.08
CA ASP A 234 -11.15 -0.71 -9.64
C ASP A 234 -9.65 -0.41 -9.77
N LEU A 235 -8.89 -0.87 -8.78
CA LEU A 235 -7.45 -0.64 -8.70
C LEU A 235 -6.66 -1.47 -9.73
N LEU A 236 -7.25 -2.56 -10.25
CA LEU A 236 -6.66 -3.39 -11.30
C LEU A 236 -6.79 -2.71 -12.67
N GLU A 237 -8.01 -2.26 -12.99
CA GLU A 237 -8.32 -1.57 -14.25
C GLU A 237 -8.00 -0.07 -14.20
N LYS A 238 -7.63 0.43 -13.00
CA LYS A 238 -7.34 1.86 -12.75
C LYS A 238 -8.50 2.77 -13.10
N LYS A 239 -9.72 2.38 -12.70
CA LYS A 239 -10.96 3.11 -12.98
C LYS A 239 -11.67 3.51 -11.70
N SER A 240 -12.31 4.66 -11.74
CA SER A 240 -13.13 5.18 -10.63
C SER A 240 -14.52 5.53 -11.15
N GLU A 241 -15.52 5.25 -10.32
CA GLU A 241 -16.90 5.66 -10.56
C GLU A 241 -17.44 6.29 -9.28
N ILE A 242 -18.01 7.48 -9.40
CA ILE A 242 -18.60 8.24 -8.30
C ILE A 242 -20.07 8.48 -8.62
N VAL A 243 -20.95 7.91 -7.81
CA VAL A 243 -22.40 8.09 -7.94
C VAL A 243 -22.89 8.95 -6.79
N ARG A 244 -23.50 10.09 -7.09
CA ARG A 244 -24.04 11.02 -6.09
C ARG A 244 -25.52 11.27 -6.33
N LEU A 245 -26.22 11.58 -5.25
CA LEU A 245 -27.63 11.89 -5.27
C LEU A 245 -27.85 13.38 -4.93
N PHE A 246 -28.57 14.07 -5.79
CA PHE A 246 -28.85 15.49 -5.67
C PHE A 246 -30.35 15.78 -5.57
N GLU A 247 -30.71 16.88 -4.91
CA GLU A 247 -32.04 17.47 -5.00
C GLU A 247 -32.27 18.03 -6.41
N LEU A 248 -33.55 18.18 -6.84
CA LEU A 248 -33.87 18.67 -8.19
C LEU A 248 -33.40 20.09 -8.46
N ASP A 249 -33.32 20.91 -7.44
CA ASP A 249 -32.91 22.35 -7.52
C ASP A 249 -31.42 22.54 -7.21
N ALA A 250 -30.68 21.45 -6.96
CA ALA A 250 -29.25 21.54 -6.68
C ALA A 250 -28.44 21.92 -7.93
N LYS A 251 -27.39 22.71 -7.72
CA LYS A 251 -26.40 22.94 -8.78
C LYS A 251 -25.59 21.66 -9.00
N LEU A 252 -25.76 21.05 -10.16
CA LEU A 252 -25.07 19.84 -10.54
C LEU A 252 -23.67 20.13 -11.11
N PRO A 253 -22.71 19.20 -11.00
CA PRO A 253 -21.47 19.26 -11.75
C PRO A 253 -21.73 19.28 -13.26
N GLU A 254 -20.87 19.98 -14.01
CA GLU A 254 -21.00 20.10 -15.48
C GLU A 254 -20.65 18.80 -16.20
N GLU A 255 -19.69 18.05 -15.66
CA GLU A 255 -19.25 16.77 -16.21
C GLU A 255 -20.03 15.61 -15.59
N GLY A 256 -20.11 14.47 -16.30
CA GLY A 256 -20.81 13.28 -15.85
C GLY A 256 -22.20 13.10 -16.44
N GLN A 257 -22.82 11.95 -16.13
CA GLN A 257 -24.15 11.58 -16.60
C GLN A 257 -25.19 11.82 -15.52
N GLN A 258 -26.36 12.26 -15.91
CA GLN A 258 -27.44 12.62 -15.00
C GLN A 258 -28.71 11.82 -15.34
N PHE A 259 -29.33 11.25 -14.31
CA PHE A 259 -30.54 10.45 -14.44
C PHE A 259 -31.56 10.85 -13.36
N PRO A 260 -32.83 11.05 -13.71
CA PRO A 260 -33.89 11.24 -12.72
C PRO A 260 -34.13 9.95 -11.94
N LEU A 261 -34.39 10.06 -10.64
CA LEU A 261 -34.72 8.96 -9.75
C LEU A 261 -35.90 9.34 -8.84
N GLU A 262 -36.96 8.56 -8.90
CA GLU A 262 -38.04 8.65 -7.92
C GLU A 262 -37.66 7.89 -6.65
N THR A 263 -37.75 8.56 -5.50
CA THR A 263 -37.45 7.97 -4.19
C THR A 263 -38.62 8.14 -3.23
N PRO A 264 -38.73 7.34 -2.18
CA PRO A 264 -39.76 7.56 -1.13
C PRO A 264 -39.67 8.92 -0.44
N LYS A 265 -38.52 9.61 -0.55
CA LYS A 265 -38.28 10.96 -0.02
C LYS A 265 -38.51 12.07 -1.06
N GLY A 266 -39.08 11.72 -2.24
CA GLY A 266 -39.29 12.60 -3.37
C GLY A 266 -38.29 12.39 -4.49
N PRO A 267 -38.51 13.08 -5.65
CA PRO A 267 -37.64 12.96 -6.80
C PRO A 267 -36.24 13.52 -6.54
N ARG A 268 -35.24 12.87 -7.15
CA ARG A 268 -33.82 13.18 -7.03
C ARG A 268 -33.17 13.08 -8.41
N ILE A 269 -31.93 13.53 -8.49
CA ILE A 269 -31.07 13.33 -9.66
C ILE A 269 -29.87 12.47 -9.22
N ILE A 270 -29.70 11.33 -9.88
CA ILE A 270 -28.45 10.57 -9.82
C ILE A 270 -27.46 11.24 -10.76
N HIS A 271 -26.28 11.57 -10.25
CA HIS A 271 -25.14 12.02 -11.03
C HIS A 271 -24.06 10.94 -10.99
N VAL A 272 -23.65 10.45 -12.14
CA VAL A 272 -22.58 9.45 -12.31
C VAL A 272 -21.39 10.11 -12.98
N ASP A 273 -20.28 10.14 -12.27
CA ASP A 273 -19.00 10.64 -12.72
C ASP A 273 -17.99 9.49 -12.83
N GLN A 274 -17.21 9.50 -13.92
CA GLN A 274 -16.12 8.54 -14.16
C GLN A 274 -14.86 9.34 -14.46
N PRO A 275 -14.21 9.90 -13.42
CA PRO A 275 -13.05 10.75 -13.61
C PRO A 275 -11.94 10.01 -14.34
N GLU A 276 -11.31 10.70 -15.29
CA GLU A 276 -10.20 10.13 -16.06
C GLU A 276 -9.02 9.81 -15.14
N SER A 277 -8.61 8.56 -15.16
CA SER A 277 -7.42 8.10 -14.48
C SER A 277 -6.20 8.37 -15.35
N GLY A 278 -5.30 9.22 -14.91
CA GLY A 278 -4.05 9.50 -15.62
C GLY A 278 -3.21 8.23 -15.84
N SER A 279 -2.48 8.18 -16.95
CA SER A 279 -1.50 7.11 -17.17
C SER A 279 -0.22 7.40 -16.38
N VAL A 280 -0.18 7.02 -15.12
CA VAL A 280 1.00 7.20 -14.26
C VAL A 280 1.58 5.86 -13.82
N ASN A 281 2.91 5.83 -13.65
CA ASN A 281 3.59 4.72 -13.00
C ASN A 281 3.57 4.98 -11.47
N ALA A 282 2.80 4.18 -10.74
CA ALA A 282 2.61 4.39 -9.30
C ALA A 282 3.92 4.29 -8.51
N ILE A 283 4.83 3.35 -8.85
CA ILE A 283 6.13 3.21 -8.18
C ILE A 283 7.02 4.43 -8.47
N GLN A 284 7.02 4.95 -9.70
CA GLN A 284 7.75 6.17 -10.01
C GLN A 284 7.19 7.34 -9.19
N LEU A 285 5.87 7.50 -9.15
CA LEU A 285 5.22 8.60 -8.46
C LEU A 285 5.45 8.56 -6.94
N GLU A 286 5.46 7.37 -6.32
CA GLU A 286 5.76 7.28 -4.89
C GLU A 286 7.22 7.63 -4.57
N LEU A 287 8.18 7.24 -5.43
CA LEU A 287 9.58 7.64 -5.30
C LEU A 287 9.74 9.16 -5.48
N GLU A 288 9.07 9.75 -6.48
CA GLU A 288 9.09 11.21 -6.68
C GLU A 288 8.48 11.95 -5.50
N SER A 289 7.40 11.41 -4.92
CA SER A 289 6.75 11.97 -3.73
C SER A 289 7.67 12.00 -2.51
N LEU A 290 8.50 10.97 -2.32
CA LEU A 290 9.53 10.99 -1.26
C LEU A 290 10.55 12.12 -1.50
N ALA A 291 11.04 12.26 -2.74
CA ALA A 291 11.98 13.34 -3.05
C ALA A 291 11.36 14.73 -2.80
N ASP A 292 10.09 14.91 -3.16
CA ASP A 292 9.37 16.16 -2.91
C ASP A 292 9.18 16.41 -1.41
N SER A 293 8.87 15.38 -0.62
CA SER A 293 8.79 15.46 0.84
C SER A 293 10.11 15.92 1.45
N ILE A 294 11.23 15.32 1.04
CA ILE A 294 12.56 15.67 1.52
C ILE A 294 12.95 17.11 1.16
N THR A 295 12.76 17.48 -0.11
CA THR A 295 13.21 18.80 -0.61
C THR A 295 12.34 19.96 -0.15
N GLN A 296 11.05 19.70 0.13
CA GLN A 296 10.09 20.71 0.60
C GLN A 296 9.92 20.72 2.13
N GLY A 297 10.58 19.81 2.85
CA GLY A 297 10.43 19.68 4.30
C GLY A 297 9.03 19.25 4.73
N LYS A 298 8.33 18.45 3.90
CA LYS A 298 6.98 17.95 4.17
C LYS A 298 7.02 16.51 4.70
N PRO A 299 6.01 16.07 5.46
CA PRO A 299 5.85 14.65 5.79
C PRO A 299 5.79 13.78 4.54
N ALA A 300 6.22 12.53 4.65
CA ALA A 300 6.04 11.54 3.57
C ALA A 300 4.55 11.32 3.28
N THR A 301 4.21 11.10 2.01
CA THR A 301 2.82 10.80 1.58
C THR A 301 2.29 9.52 2.22
N VAL A 302 3.17 8.54 2.40
CA VAL A 302 2.94 7.32 3.19
C VAL A 302 4.00 7.29 4.28
N SER A 303 3.65 7.77 5.46
CA SER A 303 4.58 7.91 6.57
C SER A 303 4.98 6.56 7.17
N ILE A 304 6.03 6.55 7.97
CA ILE A 304 6.41 5.36 8.75
C ILE A 304 5.31 4.97 9.75
N GLU A 305 4.55 5.93 10.26
CA GLU A 305 3.40 5.72 11.12
C GLU A 305 2.24 5.06 10.36
N ASP A 306 2.00 5.44 9.08
CA ASP A 306 1.03 4.74 8.22
C ASP A 306 1.42 3.28 8.02
N GLY A 307 2.70 3.02 7.72
CA GLY A 307 3.23 1.66 7.61
C GLY A 307 3.07 0.84 8.90
N TYR A 308 3.31 1.48 10.05
CA TYR A 308 3.07 0.85 11.36
C TYR A 308 1.59 0.52 11.58
N ARG A 309 0.66 1.46 11.30
CA ARG A 309 -0.79 1.24 11.45
C ARG A 309 -1.29 0.09 10.56
N ALA A 310 -0.82 0.01 9.32
CA ALA A 310 -1.17 -1.08 8.41
C ALA A 310 -0.62 -2.42 8.90
N LEU A 311 0.62 -2.45 9.41
CA LEU A 311 1.24 -3.64 10.00
C LEU A 311 0.51 -4.08 11.28
N ASP A 312 0.18 -3.16 12.20
CA ASP A 312 -0.57 -3.45 13.44
C ASP A 312 -1.92 -4.09 13.13
N LEU A 313 -2.67 -3.49 12.21
CA LEU A 313 -3.97 -4.03 11.81
C LEU A 313 -3.84 -5.40 11.15
N ALA A 314 -2.81 -5.63 10.32
CA ALA A 314 -2.53 -6.94 9.74
C ALA A 314 -2.23 -8.01 10.81
N HIS A 315 -1.47 -7.66 11.84
CA HIS A 315 -1.21 -8.57 12.97
C HIS A 315 -2.47 -8.85 13.79
N ARG A 316 -3.30 -7.85 14.06
CA ARG A 316 -4.60 -8.02 14.75
C ARG A 316 -5.53 -8.94 13.96
N ILE A 317 -5.60 -8.80 12.64
CA ILE A 317 -6.37 -9.68 11.76
C ILE A 317 -5.82 -11.11 11.81
N THR A 318 -4.51 -11.29 11.70
CA THR A 318 -3.87 -12.61 11.77
C THR A 318 -4.19 -13.31 13.10
N ALA A 319 -4.06 -12.60 14.22
CA ALA A 319 -4.40 -13.14 15.54
C ALA A 319 -5.90 -13.51 15.65
N ALA A 320 -6.81 -12.71 15.08
CA ALA A 320 -8.23 -13.01 15.05
C ALA A 320 -8.55 -14.26 14.21
N VAL A 321 -7.87 -14.45 13.06
CA VAL A 321 -7.99 -15.67 12.24
C VAL A 321 -7.53 -16.89 13.01
N GLU A 322 -6.36 -16.85 13.65
CA GLU A 322 -5.84 -17.94 14.46
C GLU A 322 -6.78 -18.31 15.62
N ALA A 323 -7.31 -17.29 16.31
CA ALA A 323 -8.28 -17.51 17.41
C ALA A 323 -9.59 -18.13 16.91
N ASN A 324 -10.02 -17.80 15.69
CA ASN A 324 -11.21 -18.39 15.08
C ASN A 324 -10.94 -19.84 14.64
N GLN A 325 -9.80 -20.13 14.01
CA GLN A 325 -9.44 -21.48 13.56
C GLN A 325 -9.39 -22.49 14.73
N ARG A 326 -8.92 -22.10 15.90
CA ARG A 326 -8.93 -22.96 17.12
C ARG A 326 -10.33 -23.37 17.59
N ARG A 327 -11.40 -22.73 17.11
CA ARG A 327 -12.79 -23.07 17.45
C ARG A 327 -13.44 -24.00 16.42
N LEU A 328 -12.81 -24.19 15.27
CA LEU A 328 -13.31 -25.09 14.24
C LEU A 328 -12.99 -26.54 14.67
N PRO A 329 -13.90 -27.50 14.44
CA PRO A 329 -13.59 -28.92 14.69
C PRO A 329 -12.43 -29.35 13.81
N ASP A 330 -11.56 -30.23 14.34
CA ASP A 330 -10.48 -30.86 13.58
C ASP A 330 -11.08 -31.61 12.38
N THR A 331 -11.06 -30.99 11.23
CA THR A 331 -11.40 -31.65 9.95
C THR A 331 -10.15 -32.29 9.39
N THR A 332 -9.77 -33.45 9.93
CA THR A 332 -8.94 -34.41 9.20
C THR A 332 -9.76 -34.96 8.03
N VAL A 333 -9.55 -34.42 6.82
CA VAL A 333 -9.98 -35.03 5.56
C VAL A 333 -8.90 -35.97 5.08
#